data_b43c11807c9c270d14be03aeb3e26882
#
_entry.id   b43c11807c9c270d14be03aeb3e26882
#
_cell.length_a   1.000
_cell.length_b   1.000
_cell.length_c   1.000
_cell.angle_alpha   90.00
_cell.angle_beta   90.00
_cell.angle_gamma   90.00
#
_symmetry.space_group_name_H-M   'P 1'
#
loop_
_entity.id
_entity.type
_entity.pdbx_description
1 polymer ?
#
loop_
_entity_poly.entity_id
_entity_poly.type
_entity_poly.pdbx_seq_one_letter_code
_entity_poly.pdbx_strand_id
1 'polypeptide(L)'
;MITNKLRRTLIVGALVSASVLAGCVSQEKYNKLNDAYVKLQQAYQGDEVEIKQLQGELKVTIKDKILFPEGGFRLDAKAQAVLAKMVPTLSGFQNTKIVVRGYTDSVPIGADLKREGVTTNLDLSSKRADNVVDFLLKKGVSANLISAQGMGESNPVASNNTPDGRAQNRRIEVTLVGPGN
;
A
#
# COMPACT_ATOMS: atom_id res chain seq x y z
N MET A 1 8.96 -53.48 -58.31
CA MET A 1 9.58 -53.48 -56.99
C MET A 1 10.41 -52.25 -56.85
N ILE A 2 9.87 -51.13 -56.41
CA ILE A 2 10.63 -49.96 -55.97
C ILE A 2 9.81 -49.30 -54.85
N THR A 3 10.44 -49.16 -53.75
CA THR A 3 9.99 -48.92 -52.40
C THR A 3 9.52 -47.46 -52.10
N ASN A 4 8.38 -47.34 -51.52
CA ASN A 4 7.88 -46.13 -50.80
C ASN A 4 8.70 -45.88 -49.56
N LYS A 5 9.58 -44.89 -49.63
CA LYS A 5 10.17 -44.22 -48.45
C LYS A 5 10.32 -42.75 -48.78
N LEU A 6 9.31 -41.94 -48.43
CA LEU A 6 9.47 -40.48 -48.18
C LEU A 6 8.12 -39.89 -47.82
N ARG A 7 7.83 -39.78 -46.56
CA ARG A 7 6.88 -38.79 -45.98
C ARG A 7 6.79 -38.98 -44.47
N ARG A 8 7.84 -38.56 -43.77
CA ARG A 8 7.77 -38.26 -42.32
C ARG A 8 8.89 -37.32 -41.99
N THR A 9 8.68 -36.03 -42.21
CA THR A 9 9.42 -34.96 -41.55
C THR A 9 8.65 -33.66 -41.79
N LEU A 10 8.45 -32.89 -40.77
CA LEU A 10 7.85 -31.55 -40.70
C LEU A 10 6.47 -31.47 -40.04
N ILE A 11 6.42 -31.71 -38.75
CA ILE A 11 5.56 -30.97 -37.80
C ILE A 11 6.24 -31.06 -36.44
N VAL A 12 7.29 -30.29 -36.23
CA VAL A 12 7.80 -29.91 -34.90
C VAL A 12 8.40 -28.52 -35.07
N GLY A 13 7.64 -27.49 -34.89
CA GLY A 13 8.17 -26.15 -35.03
C GLY A 13 7.14 -25.02 -34.86
N ALA A 14 6.25 -25.10 -33.90
CA ALA A 14 5.38 -23.94 -33.58
C ALA A 14 4.73 -24.03 -32.20
N LEU A 15 5.52 -24.19 -31.13
CA LEU A 15 4.97 -24.15 -29.75
C LEU A 15 6.00 -23.65 -28.72
N VAL A 16 6.80 -22.65 -29.05
CA VAL A 16 7.76 -22.07 -28.05
C VAL A 16 7.72 -20.54 -28.00
N SER A 17 6.72 -19.85 -28.50
CA SER A 17 6.72 -18.36 -28.48
C SER A 17 5.70 -17.69 -27.55
N ALA A 18 4.88 -18.41 -26.79
CA ALA A 18 3.85 -17.80 -25.94
C ALA A 18 4.23 -17.62 -24.46
N SER A 19 5.29 -18.28 -23.98
CA SER A 19 5.65 -18.26 -22.54
C SER A 19 6.61 -17.14 -22.12
N VAL A 20 7.21 -16.42 -23.07
CA VAL A 20 8.22 -15.38 -22.76
C VAL A 20 7.58 -14.06 -22.33
N LEU A 21 6.37 -13.74 -22.79
CA LEU A 21 5.72 -12.45 -22.50
C LEU A 21 5.18 -12.35 -21.07
N ALA A 22 4.66 -13.43 -20.50
CA ALA A 22 4.15 -13.43 -19.12
C ALA A 22 5.28 -13.27 -18.09
N GLY A 23 6.46 -13.82 -18.35
CA GLY A 23 7.65 -13.67 -17.51
C GLY A 23 8.21 -12.25 -17.51
N CYS A 24 8.18 -11.55 -18.65
CA CYS A 24 8.69 -10.18 -18.76
C CYS A 24 7.83 -9.17 -18.00
N VAL A 25 6.50 -9.29 -18.04
CA VAL A 25 5.59 -8.41 -17.29
C VAL A 25 5.75 -8.62 -15.78
N SER A 26 5.91 -9.84 -15.33
CA SER A 26 6.18 -10.19 -13.93
C SER A 26 7.50 -9.61 -13.42
N GLN A 27 8.57 -9.66 -14.23
CA GLN A 27 9.89 -9.16 -13.88
C GLN A 27 9.93 -7.63 -13.82
N GLU A 28 9.30 -6.92 -14.76
CA GLU A 28 9.21 -5.46 -14.75
C GLU A 28 8.46 -4.95 -13.52
N LYS A 29 7.35 -5.60 -13.17
CA LYS A 29 6.58 -5.30 -11.97
C LYS A 29 7.43 -5.47 -10.71
N TYR A 30 8.13 -6.59 -10.60
CA TYR A 30 9.03 -6.87 -9.48
C TYR A 30 10.10 -5.78 -9.35
N ASN A 31 10.74 -5.42 -10.45
CA ASN A 31 11.78 -4.40 -10.48
C ASN A 31 11.25 -3.03 -10.02
N LYS A 32 10.08 -2.60 -10.52
CA LYS A 32 9.45 -1.32 -10.10
C LYS A 32 9.12 -1.29 -8.60
N LEU A 33 8.60 -2.37 -8.04
CA LEU A 33 8.31 -2.45 -6.61
C LEU A 33 9.60 -2.47 -5.77
N ASN A 34 10.65 -3.14 -6.25
CA ASN A 34 11.95 -3.17 -5.60
C ASN A 34 12.62 -1.78 -5.61
N ASP A 35 12.56 -1.05 -6.73
CA ASP A 35 13.07 0.32 -6.84
C ASP A 35 12.30 1.25 -5.88
N ALA A 36 10.98 1.09 -5.80
CA ALA A 36 10.15 1.84 -4.86
C ALA A 36 10.52 1.53 -3.40
N TYR A 37 10.76 0.26 -3.07
CA TYR A 37 11.21 -0.16 -1.74
C TYR A 37 12.53 0.53 -1.36
N VAL A 38 13.53 0.50 -2.23
CA VAL A 38 14.84 1.13 -1.99
C VAL A 38 14.68 2.64 -1.81
N LYS A 39 13.94 3.32 -2.68
CA LYS A 39 13.70 4.77 -2.60
C LYS A 39 13.00 5.16 -1.29
N LEU A 40 11.97 4.39 -0.89
CA LEU A 40 11.26 4.66 0.35
C LEU A 40 12.12 4.37 1.57
N GLN A 41 12.92 3.31 1.58
CA GLN A 41 13.88 3.08 2.66
C GLN A 41 14.90 4.20 2.80
N GLN A 42 15.38 4.77 1.71
CA GLN A 42 16.28 5.93 1.73
C GLN A 42 15.59 7.20 2.23
N ALA A 43 14.31 7.39 1.90
CA ALA A 43 13.53 8.56 2.32
C ALA A 43 13.14 8.53 3.81
N TYR A 44 12.98 7.33 4.37
CA TYR A 44 12.57 7.12 5.75
C TYR A 44 13.67 6.39 6.53
N GLN A 45 14.31 7.10 7.44
CA GLN A 45 15.28 6.54 8.38
C GLN A 45 14.69 6.61 9.80
N GLY A 46 14.60 5.47 10.48
CA GLY A 46 14.12 5.37 11.86
C GLY A 46 12.92 4.44 12.05
N ASP A 47 12.55 4.20 13.31
CA ASP A 47 11.57 3.18 13.74
C ASP A 47 10.09 3.57 13.58
N GLU A 48 9.80 4.75 13.02
CA GLU A 48 8.44 5.31 12.98
C GLU A 48 7.69 4.95 11.69
N VAL A 49 8.43 4.60 10.63
CA VAL A 49 7.89 4.15 9.34
C VAL A 49 8.53 2.81 9.00
N GLU A 50 7.73 1.77 8.95
CA GLU A 50 8.16 0.44 8.56
C GLU A 50 7.82 0.19 7.09
N ILE A 51 8.78 -0.32 6.32
CA ILE A 51 8.60 -0.64 4.91
C ILE A 51 8.89 -2.12 4.69
N LYS A 52 7.88 -2.86 4.22
CA LYS A 52 7.99 -4.29 3.94
C LYS A 52 7.62 -4.57 2.50
N GLN A 53 8.46 -5.35 1.84
CA GLN A 53 8.14 -5.93 0.54
C GLN A 53 7.64 -7.36 0.76
N LEU A 54 6.43 -7.63 0.30
CA LEU A 54 5.79 -8.94 0.30
C LEU A 54 5.65 -9.42 -1.16
N GLN A 55 5.28 -10.67 -1.38
CA GLN A 55 5.11 -11.20 -2.74
C GLN A 55 4.10 -10.35 -3.54
N GLY A 56 4.60 -9.54 -4.48
CA GLY A 56 3.78 -8.69 -5.36
C GLY A 56 3.20 -7.43 -4.73
N GLU A 57 3.55 -7.11 -3.48
CA GLU A 57 3.08 -5.93 -2.76
C GLU A 57 4.22 -5.21 -2.04
N LEU A 58 4.08 -3.90 -1.91
CA LEU A 58 4.94 -3.07 -1.08
C LEU A 58 4.07 -2.35 -0.05
N LYS A 59 4.33 -2.59 1.23
CA LYS A 59 3.58 -2.00 2.33
C LYS A 59 4.44 -1.02 3.12
N VAL A 60 3.93 0.19 3.31
CA VAL A 60 4.48 1.22 4.19
C VAL A 60 3.54 1.39 5.38
N THR A 61 4.02 1.13 6.59
CA THR A 61 3.26 1.29 7.84
C THR A 61 3.79 2.50 8.60
N ILE A 62 2.90 3.43 8.93
CA ILE A 62 3.21 4.67 9.66
C ILE A 62 2.40 4.69 10.96
N LYS A 63 3.08 4.87 12.09
CA LYS A 63 2.39 5.03 13.39
C LYS A 63 1.54 6.30 13.39
N ASP A 64 0.34 6.24 13.94
CA ASP A 64 -0.60 7.38 13.90
C ASP A 64 -0.07 8.65 14.57
N LYS A 65 0.70 8.52 15.65
CA LYS A 65 1.32 9.65 16.37
C LYS A 65 2.22 10.53 15.51
N ILE A 66 2.66 10.02 14.36
CA ILE A 66 3.48 10.77 13.39
C ILE A 66 2.62 11.65 12.50
N LEU A 67 1.39 11.21 12.23
CA LEU A 67 0.50 11.82 11.26
C LEU A 67 -0.59 12.67 11.90
N PHE A 68 -1.01 12.33 13.13
CA PHE A 68 -2.17 12.95 13.77
C PHE A 68 -1.85 13.36 15.21
N PRO A 69 -2.37 14.49 15.66
CA PRO A 69 -2.40 14.80 17.10
C PRO A 69 -3.20 13.74 17.85
N GLU A 70 -2.99 13.64 19.14
CA GLU A 70 -3.69 12.66 19.99
C GLU A 70 -5.21 12.78 19.81
N GLY A 71 -5.85 11.63 19.52
CA GLY A 71 -7.28 11.57 19.24
C GLY A 71 -7.70 12.22 17.91
N GLY A 72 -6.81 12.88 17.17
CA GLY A 72 -7.15 13.60 15.95
C GLY A 72 -7.16 12.76 14.68
N PHE A 73 -7.59 13.40 13.59
CA PHE A 73 -7.58 12.84 12.23
C PHE A 73 -7.07 13.83 11.18
N ARG A 74 -6.76 15.09 11.57
CA ARG A 74 -6.26 16.12 10.64
C ARG A 74 -4.72 16.10 10.60
N LEU A 75 -4.15 16.19 9.40
CA LEU A 75 -2.70 16.24 9.21
C LEU A 75 -2.17 17.65 9.53
N ASP A 76 -1.18 17.74 10.40
CA ASP A 76 -0.41 18.95 10.63
C ASP A 76 0.73 19.10 9.60
N ALA A 77 1.49 20.20 9.67
CA ALA A 77 2.58 20.48 8.76
C ALA A 77 3.71 19.43 8.85
N LYS A 78 3.96 18.87 10.05
CA LYS A 78 4.98 17.82 10.25
C LYS A 78 4.54 16.51 9.60
N ALA A 79 3.28 16.12 9.78
CA ALA A 79 2.68 14.95 9.13
C ALA A 79 2.72 15.07 7.59
N GLN A 80 2.37 16.27 7.08
CA GLN A 80 2.45 16.54 5.65
C GLN A 80 3.88 16.41 5.11
N ALA A 81 4.89 16.88 5.84
CA ALA A 81 6.29 16.72 5.45
C ALA A 81 6.73 15.25 5.42
N VAL A 82 6.25 14.43 6.37
CA VAL A 82 6.49 12.98 6.36
C VAL A 82 5.86 12.34 5.13
N LEU A 83 4.59 12.61 4.85
CA LEU A 83 3.88 12.05 3.69
C LEU A 83 4.46 12.53 2.35
N ALA A 84 4.94 13.77 2.28
CA ALA A 84 5.54 14.33 1.07
C ALA A 84 6.75 13.53 0.56
N LYS A 85 7.49 12.86 1.45
CA LYS A 85 8.65 12.04 1.06
C LYS A 85 8.29 10.84 0.18
N MET A 86 7.07 10.32 0.28
CA MET A 86 6.63 9.19 -0.58
C MET A 86 6.05 9.63 -1.92
N VAL A 87 5.67 10.89 -2.07
CA VAL A 87 5.01 11.41 -3.29
C VAL A 87 5.82 11.11 -4.56
N PRO A 88 7.14 11.38 -4.64
CA PRO A 88 7.90 11.10 -5.87
C PRO A 88 7.86 9.63 -6.28
N THR A 89 7.85 8.72 -5.30
CA THR A 89 7.76 7.28 -5.55
C THR A 89 6.36 6.90 -6.00
N LEU A 90 5.30 7.38 -5.32
CA LEU A 90 3.92 7.02 -5.64
C LEU A 90 3.45 7.59 -6.99
N SER A 91 3.85 8.80 -7.33
CA SER A 91 3.50 9.45 -8.62
C SER A 91 4.15 8.79 -9.83
N GLY A 92 5.20 7.99 -9.64
CA GLY A 92 5.86 7.23 -10.71
C GLY A 92 5.09 5.99 -11.18
N PHE A 93 4.06 5.57 -10.45
CA PHE A 93 3.25 4.42 -10.84
C PHE A 93 2.11 4.80 -11.80
N GLN A 94 1.84 3.91 -12.78
CA GLN A 94 0.75 4.09 -13.76
C GLN A 94 -0.31 2.98 -13.68
N ASN A 95 0.07 1.77 -13.27
CA ASN A 95 -0.78 0.58 -13.26
C ASN A 95 -0.76 -0.16 -11.91
N THR A 96 -0.33 0.51 -10.83
CA THR A 96 -0.26 -0.08 -9.49
C THR A 96 -1.32 0.57 -8.61
N LYS A 97 -2.20 -0.23 -8.03
CA LYS A 97 -3.18 0.28 -7.07
C LYS A 97 -2.49 0.66 -5.77
N ILE A 98 -2.88 1.79 -5.22
CA ILE A 98 -2.42 2.31 -3.94
C ILE A 98 -3.61 2.30 -2.99
N VAL A 99 -3.54 1.52 -1.93
CA VAL A 99 -4.61 1.43 -0.93
C VAL A 99 -4.10 1.97 0.39
N VAL A 100 -4.72 3.04 0.87
CA VAL A 100 -4.44 3.63 2.18
C VAL A 100 -5.44 3.10 3.18
N ARG A 101 -4.98 2.35 4.18
CA ARG A 101 -5.82 1.79 5.24
C ARG A 101 -5.52 2.46 6.57
N GLY A 102 -6.57 2.93 7.24
CA GLY A 102 -6.49 3.45 8.61
C GLY A 102 -6.93 2.40 9.62
N TYR A 103 -6.21 2.30 10.73
CA TYR A 103 -6.51 1.40 11.84
C TYR A 103 -6.53 2.18 13.15
N THR A 104 -7.34 1.72 14.10
CA THR A 104 -7.37 2.19 15.49
C THR A 104 -6.97 1.06 16.45
N ASP A 105 -6.82 1.41 17.71
CA ASP A 105 -6.93 0.43 18.78
C ASP A 105 -8.40 0.19 19.14
N SER A 106 -8.66 -0.61 20.18
CA SER A 106 -10.01 -0.94 20.65
C SER A 106 -10.59 0.08 21.67
N VAL A 107 -9.92 1.21 21.89
CA VAL A 107 -10.45 2.23 22.83
C VAL A 107 -11.65 2.92 22.18
N PRO A 108 -12.79 3.05 22.89
CA PRO A 108 -13.96 3.75 22.37
C PRO A 108 -13.69 5.23 22.07
N ILE A 109 -14.39 5.77 21.10
CA ILE A 109 -14.28 7.16 20.68
C ILE A 109 -14.68 8.11 21.82
N GLY A 110 -13.83 9.09 22.09
CA GLY A 110 -14.03 10.11 23.12
C GLY A 110 -15.11 11.14 22.74
N ALA A 111 -15.56 11.91 23.76
CA ALA A 111 -16.66 12.87 23.60
C ALA A 111 -16.35 13.98 22.58
N ASP A 112 -15.09 14.41 22.47
CA ASP A 112 -14.68 15.49 21.57
C ASP A 112 -14.86 15.08 20.10
N LEU A 113 -14.38 13.90 19.74
CA LEU A 113 -14.57 13.35 18.40
C LEU A 113 -16.06 13.10 18.08
N LYS A 114 -16.84 12.64 19.06
CA LYS A 114 -18.29 12.46 18.88
C LYS A 114 -18.99 13.77 18.55
N ARG A 115 -18.56 14.89 19.14
CA ARG A 115 -19.08 16.24 18.79
C ARG A 115 -18.70 16.66 17.34
N GLU A 116 -17.60 16.13 16.80
CA GLU A 116 -17.19 16.32 15.40
C GLU A 116 -17.83 15.31 14.43
N GLY A 117 -18.78 14.49 14.91
CA GLY A 117 -19.47 13.49 14.09
C GLY A 117 -18.66 12.22 13.83
N VAL A 118 -17.62 11.96 14.63
CA VAL A 118 -16.84 10.71 14.61
C VAL A 118 -17.32 9.86 15.78
N THR A 119 -18.11 8.84 15.51
CA THR A 119 -18.83 8.08 16.54
C THR A 119 -18.24 6.69 16.79
N THR A 120 -17.53 6.15 15.82
CA THR A 120 -16.95 4.81 15.86
C THR A 120 -15.46 4.80 15.48
N ASN A 121 -14.76 3.74 15.86
CA ASN A 121 -13.37 3.49 15.42
C ASN A 121 -13.29 3.37 13.89
N LEU A 122 -14.34 2.86 13.24
CA LEU A 122 -14.44 2.83 11.79
C LEU A 122 -14.49 4.24 11.19
N ASP A 123 -15.31 5.15 11.75
CA ASP A 123 -15.37 6.54 11.30
C ASP A 123 -14.02 7.24 11.44
N LEU A 124 -13.35 7.06 12.61
CA LEU A 124 -12.04 7.68 12.86
C LEU A 124 -11.00 7.21 11.87
N SER A 125 -10.90 5.89 11.66
CA SER A 125 -9.93 5.30 10.74
C SER A 125 -10.20 5.68 9.28
N SER A 126 -11.49 5.80 8.88
CA SER A 126 -11.87 6.28 7.54
C SER A 126 -11.43 7.72 7.33
N LYS A 127 -11.77 8.64 8.25
CA LYS A 127 -11.36 10.05 8.16
C LYS A 127 -9.83 10.22 8.13
N ARG A 128 -9.08 9.39 8.85
CA ARG A 128 -7.61 9.39 8.81
C ARG A 128 -7.08 8.97 7.46
N ALA A 129 -7.60 7.86 6.91
CA ALA A 129 -7.22 7.38 5.58
C ALA A 129 -7.58 8.39 4.48
N ASP A 130 -8.79 9.00 4.54
CA ASP A 130 -9.24 10.03 3.61
C ASP A 130 -8.32 11.24 3.62
N ASN A 131 -7.93 11.76 4.80
CA ASN A 131 -7.01 12.91 4.90
C ASN A 131 -5.63 12.61 4.30
N VAL A 132 -5.13 11.38 4.45
CA VAL A 132 -3.87 10.96 3.82
C VAL A 132 -4.03 10.91 2.29
N VAL A 133 -5.11 10.32 1.80
CA VAL A 133 -5.39 10.26 0.35
C VAL A 133 -5.55 11.65 -0.23
N ASP A 134 -6.34 12.52 0.39
CA ASP A 134 -6.54 13.90 -0.04
C ASP A 134 -5.22 14.68 -0.16
N PHE A 135 -4.33 14.50 0.83
CA PHE A 135 -3.01 15.11 0.77
C PHE A 135 -2.19 14.59 -0.42
N LEU A 136 -2.15 13.27 -0.63
CA LEU A 136 -1.40 12.64 -1.72
C LEU A 136 -1.94 13.05 -3.09
N LEU A 137 -3.27 13.14 -3.25
CA LEU A 137 -3.93 13.64 -4.46
C LEU A 137 -3.51 15.09 -4.76
N LYS A 138 -3.56 15.98 -3.75
CA LYS A 138 -3.11 17.39 -3.87
C LYS A 138 -1.65 17.51 -4.26
N LYS A 139 -0.84 16.50 -3.98
CA LYS A 139 0.59 16.42 -4.34
C LYS A 139 0.85 15.74 -5.68
N GLY A 140 -0.18 15.33 -6.41
CA GLY A 140 -0.08 14.80 -7.77
C GLY A 140 -0.05 13.27 -7.89
N VAL A 141 -0.38 12.53 -6.83
CA VAL A 141 -0.65 11.10 -6.96
C VAL A 141 -1.96 10.91 -7.73
N SER A 142 -1.99 9.98 -8.69
CA SER A 142 -3.14 9.77 -9.58
C SER A 142 -4.37 9.27 -8.83
N ALA A 143 -5.51 9.97 -9.00
CA ALA A 143 -6.79 9.60 -8.42
C ALA A 143 -7.31 8.23 -8.87
N ASN A 144 -6.95 7.79 -10.07
CA ASN A 144 -7.36 6.49 -10.59
C ASN A 144 -6.64 5.31 -9.93
N LEU A 145 -5.56 5.57 -9.20
CA LEU A 145 -4.71 4.54 -8.60
C LEU A 145 -4.86 4.45 -7.09
N ILE A 146 -5.35 5.50 -6.42
CA ILE A 146 -5.35 5.59 -4.97
C ILE A 146 -6.77 5.52 -4.39
N SER A 147 -6.90 4.82 -3.27
CA SER A 147 -8.15 4.73 -2.50
C SER A 147 -7.90 4.73 -1.01
N ALA A 148 -8.88 5.19 -0.23
CA ALA A 148 -8.90 5.17 1.23
C ALA A 148 -9.81 4.05 1.75
N GLN A 149 -9.46 3.46 2.88
CA GLN A 149 -10.27 2.46 3.58
C GLN A 149 -10.08 2.57 5.08
N GLY A 150 -11.16 2.80 5.80
CA GLY A 150 -11.20 2.64 7.26
C GLY A 150 -11.32 1.17 7.63
N MET A 151 -10.56 0.74 8.62
CA MET A 151 -10.56 -0.63 9.14
C MET A 151 -11.01 -0.70 10.61
N GLY A 152 -11.13 0.45 11.28
CA GLY A 152 -11.42 0.51 12.70
C GLY A 152 -10.39 -0.26 13.52
N GLU A 153 -10.86 -1.00 14.49
CA GLU A 153 -10.05 -1.86 15.38
C GLU A 153 -9.80 -3.27 14.83
N SER A 154 -10.21 -3.54 13.58
CA SER A 154 -9.99 -4.84 12.95
C SER A 154 -8.50 -5.08 12.63
N ASN A 155 -8.12 -6.35 12.55
CA ASN A 155 -6.75 -6.77 12.21
C ASN A 155 -5.68 -6.15 13.14
N PRO A 156 -5.78 -6.32 14.47
CA PRO A 156 -4.76 -5.85 15.39
C PRO A 156 -3.43 -6.56 15.13
N VAL A 157 -2.32 -5.81 15.17
CA VAL A 157 -0.95 -6.34 15.02
C VAL A 157 -0.29 -6.61 16.36
N ALA A 158 -0.89 -6.12 17.44
CA ALA A 158 -0.44 -6.34 18.81
C ALA A 158 -1.64 -6.38 19.78
N SER A 159 -1.39 -6.75 21.04
CA SER A 159 -2.45 -6.82 22.05
C SER A 159 -3.02 -5.44 22.39
N ASN A 160 -4.34 -5.28 22.32
CA ASN A 160 -5.04 -4.09 22.78
C ASN A 160 -5.04 -3.92 24.32
N ASN A 161 -4.66 -4.94 25.07
CA ASN A 161 -4.62 -4.90 26.52
C ASN A 161 -3.43 -4.09 27.07
N THR A 162 -2.42 -3.82 26.27
CA THR A 162 -1.23 -3.05 26.68
C THR A 162 -1.17 -1.70 25.97
N PRO A 163 -0.66 -0.64 26.62
CA PRO A 163 -0.48 0.66 25.98
C PRO A 163 0.38 0.59 24.71
N ASP A 164 1.47 -0.16 24.75
CA ASP A 164 2.39 -0.32 23.61
C ASP A 164 1.73 -1.08 22.45
N GLY A 165 0.94 -2.10 22.75
CA GLY A 165 0.20 -2.83 21.73
C GLY A 165 -0.87 -1.96 21.07
N ARG A 166 -1.61 -1.16 21.84
CA ARG A 166 -2.55 -0.17 21.29
C ARG A 166 -1.84 0.84 20.39
N ALA A 167 -0.66 1.33 20.80
CA ALA A 167 0.12 2.25 19.97
C ALA A 167 0.59 1.62 18.63
N GLN A 168 0.84 0.32 18.60
CA GLN A 168 1.14 -0.41 17.37
C GLN A 168 -0.10 -0.61 16.48
N ASN A 169 -1.28 -0.81 17.09
CA ASN A 169 -2.52 -0.98 16.37
C ASN A 169 -2.98 0.32 15.70
N ARG A 170 -2.75 1.48 16.35
CA ARG A 170 -3.02 2.80 15.74
C ARG A 170 -1.99 3.11 14.66
N ARG A 171 -2.37 2.87 13.39
CA ARG A 171 -1.46 3.02 12.24
C ARG A 171 -2.20 3.37 10.96
N ILE A 172 -1.44 3.87 10.01
CA ILE A 172 -1.82 3.96 8.58
C ILE A 172 -0.94 2.97 7.81
N GLU A 173 -1.55 2.19 6.96
CA GLU A 173 -0.85 1.35 5.99
C GLU A 173 -1.09 1.89 4.57
N VAL A 174 -0.01 2.16 3.82
CA VAL A 174 -0.06 2.47 2.39
C VAL A 174 0.47 1.25 1.65
N THR A 175 -0.41 0.55 0.93
CA THR A 175 -0.08 -0.68 0.23
C THR A 175 -0.12 -0.44 -1.28
N LEU A 176 0.99 -0.72 -1.96
CA LEU A 176 1.10 -0.73 -3.41
C LEU A 176 0.87 -2.15 -3.89
N VAL A 177 -0.24 -2.36 -4.57
CA VAL A 177 -0.64 -3.67 -5.12
C VAL A 177 -0.49 -3.58 -6.63
N GLY A 178 0.43 -4.32 -7.19
CA GLY A 178 0.57 -4.38 -8.63
C GLY A 178 -0.69 -4.96 -9.30
N PRO A 179 -0.86 -4.80 -10.62
CA PRO A 179 -1.98 -5.40 -11.34
C PRO A 179 -2.08 -6.88 -10.98
N GLY A 180 -3.26 -7.30 -10.55
CA GLY A 180 -3.55 -8.70 -10.21
C GLY A 180 -3.22 -9.64 -11.38
N ASN A 181 -2.85 -10.86 -11.05
CA ASN A 181 -2.76 -11.94 -12.03
C ASN A 181 -4.12 -12.19 -12.64
#